data_2ca78bd0a5e71abe763c9c96c9e24cfd
#
_entry.id   2ca78bd0a5e71abe763c9c96c9e24cfd
#
_cell.length_a   1.000
_cell.length_b   1.000
_cell.length_c   1.000
_cell.angle_alpha   90.00
_cell.angle_beta   90.00
_cell.angle_gamma   90.00
#
_symmetry.space_group_name_H-M   'P 1'
#
loop_
_entity.id
_entity.type
_entity.pdbx_description
1 polymer ?
#
loop_
_entity_poly.entity_id
_entity_poly.type
_entity_poly.pdbx_seq_one_letter_code
_entity_poly.pdbx_strand_id
1 'polypeptide(L)'
;MAEAKKANYGNESISSLKGADRVRKRPGVIFGSDGLEGCEHAVFEILSNAIDEAREGHGRVITVTRYNDRSIQVEDMGRGCPVDWNEKEQRYNWELVFCELYAGGKYDNLTGDNYEYSLGLNGLGACACLLYTSDAADDRISVDL
;
A
#
# COMPACT_ATOMS: atom_id res chain seq x y z
N MET A 1 -45.59 -0.16 3.42
CA MET A 1 -44.85 -0.85 2.39
C MET A 1 -43.83 0.12 1.81
N ALA A 2 -42.58 -0.10 2.04
CA ALA A 2 -41.50 0.78 1.50
C ALA A 2 -41.23 0.39 0.06
N GLU A 3 -41.48 1.31 -0.86
CA GLU A 3 -41.10 1.15 -2.26
C GLU A 3 -39.58 1.03 -2.39
N ALA A 4 -39.11 -0.11 -2.84
CA ALA A 4 -37.71 -0.29 -3.22
C ALA A 4 -37.42 0.63 -4.41
N LYS A 5 -36.62 1.68 -4.20
CA LYS A 5 -36.04 2.47 -5.28
C LYS A 5 -35.31 1.54 -6.22
N LYS A 6 -35.87 1.29 -7.39
CA LYS A 6 -35.15 0.66 -8.50
C LYS A 6 -33.93 1.54 -8.82
N ALA A 7 -32.74 1.04 -8.53
CA ALA A 7 -31.53 1.67 -8.97
C ALA A 7 -31.54 1.76 -10.50
N ASN A 8 -31.53 2.98 -11.03
CA ASN A 8 -31.51 3.21 -12.47
C ASN A 8 -30.12 2.82 -12.99
N TYR A 9 -30.00 1.60 -13.53
CA TYR A 9 -28.75 1.08 -14.10
C TYR A 9 -28.58 1.62 -15.52
N GLY A 10 -28.07 2.85 -15.62
CA GLY A 10 -27.80 3.52 -16.88
C GLY A 10 -26.32 3.84 -17.05
N ASN A 11 -25.92 4.41 -18.17
CA ASN A 11 -24.53 4.79 -18.47
C ASN A 11 -23.91 5.67 -17.38
N GLU A 12 -24.70 6.49 -16.72
CA GLU A 12 -24.28 7.39 -15.64
C GLU A 12 -23.96 6.66 -14.33
N SER A 13 -24.41 5.40 -14.18
CA SER A 13 -24.15 4.58 -13.00
C SER A 13 -22.74 3.95 -13.00
N ILE A 14 -22.06 3.99 -14.13
CA ILE A 14 -20.71 3.42 -14.29
C ILE A 14 -19.69 4.50 -14.06
N SER A 15 -18.95 4.40 -12.95
CA SER A 15 -17.84 5.29 -12.63
C SER A 15 -16.57 4.50 -12.33
N SER A 16 -15.43 4.98 -12.80
CA SER A 16 -14.14 4.39 -12.42
C SER A 16 -13.66 4.94 -11.07
N LEU A 17 -13.32 4.07 -10.14
CA LEU A 17 -12.64 4.45 -8.92
C LEU A 17 -11.19 4.86 -9.24
N LYS A 18 -10.74 5.98 -8.71
CA LYS A 18 -9.38 6.50 -8.91
C LYS A 18 -8.65 6.64 -7.57
N GLY A 19 -7.33 6.47 -7.60
CA GLY A 19 -6.45 6.70 -6.45
C GLY A 19 -6.92 5.99 -5.17
N ALA A 20 -6.99 6.73 -4.09
CA ALA A 20 -7.37 6.25 -2.76
C ALA A 20 -8.75 5.56 -2.70
N ASP A 21 -9.71 6.01 -3.51
CA ASP A 21 -11.05 5.41 -3.54
C ASP A 21 -11.05 3.93 -3.95
N ARG A 22 -10.07 3.49 -4.73
CA ARG A 22 -9.93 2.06 -5.09
C ARG A 22 -9.67 1.21 -3.86
N VAL A 23 -8.82 1.71 -2.97
CA VAL A 23 -8.44 0.99 -1.75
C VAL A 23 -9.55 1.10 -0.70
N ARG A 24 -9.99 2.32 -0.38
CA ARG A 24 -10.94 2.60 0.70
C ARG A 24 -12.31 1.97 0.48
N LYS A 25 -12.84 2.01 -0.74
CA LYS A 25 -14.16 1.44 -1.04
C LYS A 25 -14.16 -0.07 -1.23
N ARG A 26 -12.98 -0.64 -1.50
CA ARG A 26 -12.86 -2.08 -1.75
C ARG A 26 -11.54 -2.64 -1.19
N PRO A 27 -11.29 -2.54 0.12
CA PRO A 27 -10.06 -3.04 0.73
C PRO A 27 -9.90 -4.54 0.52
N GLY A 28 -10.97 -5.33 0.54
CA GLY A 28 -10.93 -6.76 0.29
C GLY A 28 -10.38 -7.16 -1.08
N VAL A 29 -10.47 -6.29 -2.09
CA VAL A 29 -9.86 -6.55 -3.40
C VAL A 29 -8.34 -6.42 -3.36
N ILE A 30 -7.83 -5.52 -2.52
CA ILE A 30 -6.39 -5.25 -2.39
C ILE A 30 -5.76 -6.20 -1.35
N PHE A 31 -6.39 -6.34 -0.19
CA PHE A 31 -5.86 -7.08 0.95
C PHE A 31 -6.51 -8.46 1.14
N GLY A 32 -7.38 -8.87 0.22
CA GLY A 32 -8.04 -10.19 0.26
C GLY A 32 -9.22 -10.30 1.23
N SER A 33 -9.35 -9.38 2.18
CA SER A 33 -10.43 -9.36 3.18
C SER A 33 -10.70 -7.94 3.67
N ASP A 34 -11.92 -7.66 4.09
CA ASP A 34 -12.34 -6.40 4.74
C ASP A 34 -12.22 -6.49 6.28
N GLY A 35 -11.82 -7.65 6.81
CA GLY A 35 -11.70 -7.94 8.23
C GLY A 35 -10.26 -8.02 8.72
N LEU A 36 -10.07 -8.72 9.83
CA LEU A 36 -8.76 -8.89 10.50
C LEU A 36 -7.69 -9.45 9.57
N GLU A 37 -8.04 -10.42 8.72
CA GLU A 37 -7.12 -11.02 7.75
C GLU A 37 -6.57 -9.97 6.76
N GLY A 38 -7.40 -9.00 6.34
CA GLY A 38 -6.96 -7.89 5.51
C GLY A 38 -5.99 -6.96 6.23
N CYS A 39 -6.21 -6.72 7.54
CA CYS A 39 -5.28 -5.96 8.37
C CYS A 39 -3.94 -6.68 8.54
N GLU A 40 -3.97 -7.98 8.77
CA GLU A 40 -2.75 -8.82 8.85
C GLU A 40 -1.97 -8.77 7.54
N HIS A 41 -2.68 -8.83 6.40
CA HIS A 41 -2.06 -8.70 5.09
C HIS A 41 -1.43 -7.32 4.88
N ALA A 42 -2.08 -6.24 5.30
CA ALA A 42 -1.52 -4.90 5.23
C ALA A 42 -0.21 -4.78 6.03
N VAL A 43 -0.17 -5.33 7.24
CA VAL A 43 1.08 -5.38 8.04
C VAL A 43 2.14 -6.23 7.35
N PHE A 44 1.75 -7.36 6.76
CA PHE A 44 2.67 -8.22 6.03
C PHE A 44 3.29 -7.52 4.82
N GLU A 45 2.53 -6.72 4.09
CA GLU A 45 3.04 -5.93 2.95
C GLU A 45 4.15 -4.95 3.38
N ILE A 46 3.97 -4.28 4.52
CA ILE A 46 5.01 -3.37 5.06
C ILE A 46 6.23 -4.15 5.54
N LEU A 47 6.00 -5.26 6.27
CA LEU A 47 7.08 -6.10 6.77
C LEU A 47 7.89 -6.74 5.63
N SER A 48 7.24 -7.10 4.54
CA SER A 48 7.87 -7.67 3.35
C SER A 48 8.91 -6.74 2.74
N ASN A 49 8.65 -5.43 2.71
CA ASN A 49 9.62 -4.45 2.23
C ASN A 49 10.89 -4.43 3.09
N ALA A 50 10.72 -4.47 4.41
CA ALA A 50 11.85 -4.53 5.35
C ALA A 50 12.65 -5.84 5.22
N ILE A 51 11.96 -6.97 5.01
CA ILE A 51 12.59 -8.28 4.79
C ILE A 51 13.36 -8.29 3.47
N ASP A 52 12.83 -7.71 2.41
CA ASP A 52 13.53 -7.64 1.11
C ASP A 52 14.84 -6.86 1.23
N GLU A 53 14.85 -5.72 1.93
CA GLU A 53 16.08 -4.96 2.20
C GLU A 53 17.11 -5.79 2.98
N ALA A 54 16.66 -6.54 4.01
CA ALA A 54 17.55 -7.40 4.78
C ALA A 54 18.10 -8.56 3.93
N ARG A 55 17.32 -9.15 3.05
CA ARG A 55 17.75 -10.21 2.11
C ARG A 55 18.77 -9.75 1.09
N GLU A 56 18.66 -8.50 0.65
CA GLU A 56 19.66 -7.86 -0.21
C GLU A 56 20.92 -7.44 0.57
N GLY A 57 20.99 -7.70 1.85
CA GLY A 57 22.14 -7.41 2.71
C GLY A 57 22.12 -6.02 3.34
N HIS A 58 21.01 -5.30 3.21
CA HIS A 58 20.84 -3.98 3.80
C HIS A 58 20.01 -4.05 5.07
N GLY A 59 20.67 -3.83 6.21
CA GLY A 59 20.08 -3.99 7.53
C GLY A 59 19.92 -5.46 7.94
N ARG A 60 20.13 -5.74 9.23
CA ARG A 60 20.03 -7.11 9.77
C ARG A 60 19.01 -7.21 10.90
N VAL A 61 18.44 -6.09 11.29
CA VAL A 61 17.50 -6.00 12.40
C VAL A 61 16.23 -5.35 11.87
N ILE A 62 15.12 -6.04 12.06
CA ILE A 62 13.78 -5.52 11.78
C ILE A 62 13.05 -5.55 13.12
N THR A 63 12.55 -4.41 13.53
CA THR A 63 11.78 -4.27 14.78
C THR A 63 10.32 -4.08 14.46
N VAL A 64 9.47 -4.94 15.02
CA VAL A 64 8.03 -4.80 14.93
C VAL A 64 7.48 -4.46 16.30
N THR A 65 6.85 -3.30 16.43
CA THR A 65 6.28 -2.83 17.69
C THR A 65 4.77 -2.70 17.55
N ARG A 66 4.03 -3.35 18.45
CA ARG A 66 2.60 -3.16 18.61
C ARG A 66 2.32 -2.25 19.79
N TYR A 67 1.59 -1.18 19.56
CA TYR A 67 1.21 -0.21 20.59
C TYR A 67 -0.16 -0.55 21.21
N ASN A 68 -0.43 0.06 22.37
CA ASN A 68 -1.70 -0.14 23.07
C ASN A 68 -2.91 0.49 22.36
N ASP A 69 -2.69 1.47 21.52
CA ASP A 69 -3.67 2.09 20.63
C ASP A 69 -3.98 1.24 19.39
N ARG A 70 -3.43 0.02 19.34
CA ARG A 70 -3.51 -0.96 18.25
C ARG A 70 -2.71 -0.62 17.00
N SER A 71 -1.96 0.47 16.98
CA SER A 71 -1.05 0.73 15.87
C SER A 71 0.13 -0.25 15.87
N ILE A 72 0.71 -0.45 14.68
CA ILE A 72 1.88 -1.31 14.47
C ILE A 72 2.93 -0.49 13.75
N GLN A 73 4.15 -0.54 14.28
CA GLN A 73 5.33 0.05 13.66
C GLN A 73 6.24 -1.08 13.17
N VAL A 74 6.72 -0.95 11.94
CA VAL A 74 7.82 -1.75 11.40
C VAL A 74 8.99 -0.81 11.15
N GLU A 75 10.14 -1.12 11.72
CA GLU A 75 11.38 -0.36 11.60
C GLU A 75 12.48 -1.27 11.08
N ASP A 76 13.17 -0.84 10.05
CA ASP A 76 14.33 -1.51 9.47
C ASP A 76 15.51 -0.54 9.36
N MET A 77 16.68 -1.08 9.07
CA MET A 77 17.92 -0.33 8.85
C MET A 77 18.39 -0.50 7.40
N GLY A 78 17.44 -0.59 6.47
CA GLY A 78 17.68 -0.69 5.05
C GLY A 78 18.13 0.62 4.42
N ARG A 79 18.23 0.63 3.09
CA ARG A 79 18.64 1.82 2.32
C ARG A 79 17.60 2.94 2.32
N GLY A 80 16.38 2.64 2.69
CA GLY A 80 15.24 3.52 2.47
C GLY A 80 14.81 3.59 1.01
N CYS A 81 13.91 4.52 0.68
CA CYS A 81 13.51 4.76 -0.70
C CYS A 81 13.93 6.18 -1.14
N PRO A 82 14.31 6.37 -2.41
CA PRO A 82 14.57 7.69 -2.95
C PRO A 82 13.28 8.52 -2.93
N VAL A 83 13.39 9.78 -2.51
CA VAL A 83 12.24 10.71 -2.41
C VAL A 83 12.37 11.92 -3.32
N ASP A 84 13.51 12.07 -3.98
CA ASP A 84 13.87 13.22 -4.82
C ASP A 84 13.02 13.31 -6.09
N TRP A 85 13.22 14.39 -6.81
CA TRP A 85 12.58 14.63 -8.11
C TRP A 85 13.02 13.61 -9.15
N ASN A 86 12.07 13.05 -9.87
CA ASN A 86 12.28 12.09 -10.95
C ASN A 86 12.07 12.78 -12.31
N GLU A 87 13.16 13.00 -13.01
CA GLU A 87 13.12 13.66 -14.32
C GLU A 87 12.34 12.87 -15.39
N LYS A 88 12.36 11.54 -15.33
CA LYS A 88 11.62 10.69 -16.26
C LYS A 88 10.12 10.79 -16.06
N GLU A 89 9.68 10.79 -14.81
CA GLU A 89 8.25 10.80 -14.43
C GLU A 89 7.71 12.22 -14.23
N GLN A 90 8.58 13.26 -14.21
CA GLN A 90 8.24 14.67 -14.00
C GLN A 90 7.48 14.92 -12.69
N ARG A 91 7.89 14.22 -11.63
CA ARG A 91 7.34 14.34 -10.26
C ARG A 91 8.29 13.76 -9.23
N TYR A 92 7.96 13.92 -7.96
CA TYR A 92 8.77 13.37 -6.90
C TYR A 92 8.59 11.86 -6.75
N ASN A 93 9.67 11.15 -6.43
CA ASN A 93 9.63 9.70 -6.18
C ASN A 93 8.70 9.33 -5.02
N TRP A 94 8.59 10.18 -3.97
CA TRP A 94 7.68 9.91 -2.87
C TRP A 94 6.21 9.89 -3.32
N GLU A 95 5.82 10.69 -4.31
CA GLU A 95 4.47 10.66 -4.89
C GLU A 95 4.19 9.33 -5.57
N LEU A 96 5.19 8.82 -6.31
CA LEU A 96 5.09 7.52 -6.96
C LEU A 96 4.98 6.38 -5.94
N VAL A 97 5.85 6.38 -4.94
CA VAL A 97 5.94 5.27 -3.97
C VAL A 97 4.73 5.23 -3.03
N PHE A 98 4.27 6.39 -2.55
CA PHE A 98 3.26 6.46 -1.48
C PHE A 98 1.86 6.85 -1.95
N CYS A 99 1.71 7.47 -3.12
CA CYS A 99 0.42 7.99 -3.56
C CYS A 99 -0.11 7.29 -4.82
N GLU A 100 0.71 6.49 -5.50
CA GLU A 100 0.33 5.83 -6.74
C GLU A 100 0.40 4.30 -6.61
N LEU A 101 -0.73 3.65 -6.95
CA LEU A 101 -0.78 2.19 -6.98
C LEU A 101 -0.02 1.67 -8.20
N TYR A 102 0.69 0.57 -8.04
CA TYR A 102 1.50 -0.07 -9.08
C TYR A 102 2.72 0.74 -9.52
N ALA A 103 3.16 1.72 -8.74
CA ALA A 103 4.42 2.40 -8.94
C ALA A 103 5.51 1.79 -8.04
N GLY A 104 6.71 1.65 -8.56
CA GLY A 104 7.84 1.15 -7.78
C GLY A 104 9.05 0.84 -8.64
N GLY A 105 10.24 0.94 -8.07
CA GLY A 105 11.52 0.70 -8.76
C GLY A 105 11.82 -0.76 -9.07
N LYS A 106 11.01 -1.70 -8.56
CA LYS A 106 11.24 -3.15 -8.75
C LYS A 106 10.73 -3.68 -10.10
N TYR A 107 9.99 -2.88 -10.88
CA TYR A 107 9.44 -3.29 -12.18
C TYR A 107 10.44 -3.26 -13.34
N ASP A 108 11.49 -2.45 -13.25
CA ASP A 108 12.49 -2.32 -14.31
C ASP A 108 13.50 -3.49 -14.37
N ASN A 109 13.44 -4.43 -13.42
CA ASN A 109 14.36 -5.56 -13.31
C ASN A 109 13.88 -6.83 -14.03
N LEU A 110 13.16 -6.70 -15.14
CA LEU A 110 12.76 -7.83 -15.99
C LEU A 110 13.95 -8.60 -16.63
N THR A 111 15.18 -8.14 -16.40
CA THR A 111 16.38 -8.71 -16.99
C THR A 111 17.41 -9.23 -15.97
N GLY A 112 17.12 -9.28 -14.69
CA GLY A 112 18.09 -9.68 -13.67
C GLY A 112 17.57 -10.72 -12.68
N ASP A 113 18.48 -11.52 -12.17
CA ASP A 113 18.31 -12.66 -11.25
C ASP A 113 17.59 -12.34 -9.91
N ASN A 114 17.26 -11.08 -9.65
CA ASN A 114 16.69 -10.64 -8.37
C ASN A 114 15.16 -10.69 -8.30
N TYR A 115 14.46 -10.96 -9.40
CA TYR A 115 13.00 -10.97 -9.44
C TYR A 115 12.37 -12.17 -8.71
N GLU A 116 13.07 -13.28 -8.69
CA GLU A 116 12.57 -14.55 -8.15
C GLU A 116 12.45 -14.58 -6.62
N TYR A 117 13.01 -13.60 -5.91
CA TYR A 117 13.14 -13.63 -4.46
C TYR A 117 12.55 -12.42 -3.71
N SER A 118 11.95 -11.45 -4.39
CA SER A 118 11.34 -10.29 -3.73
C SER A 118 9.93 -10.63 -3.23
N LEU A 119 9.63 -10.33 -1.97
CA LEU A 119 8.31 -10.50 -1.39
C LEU A 119 7.36 -9.34 -1.74
N GLY A 120 7.90 -8.14 -1.95
CA GLY A 120 7.14 -6.93 -2.29
C GLY A 120 7.00 -6.71 -3.80
N LEU A 121 6.38 -7.62 -4.54
CA LEU A 121 6.37 -7.64 -6.01
C LEU A 121 5.41 -6.63 -6.66
N ASN A 122 4.38 -6.19 -5.97
CA ASN A 122 3.24 -5.56 -6.63
C ASN A 122 3.29 -4.02 -6.65
N GLY A 123 4.21 -3.36 -5.94
CA GLY A 123 4.21 -1.90 -5.79
C GLY A 123 2.91 -1.35 -5.19
N LEU A 124 2.20 -2.19 -4.45
CA LEU A 124 0.90 -1.87 -3.85
C LEU A 124 1.02 -1.61 -2.36
N GLY A 125 1.92 -2.34 -1.67
CA GLY A 125 1.91 -2.46 -0.24
C GLY A 125 1.95 -1.12 0.50
N ALA A 126 3.03 -0.36 0.34
CA ALA A 126 3.18 0.92 1.06
C ALA A 126 2.09 1.93 0.67
N CYS A 127 1.81 2.08 -0.62
CA CYS A 127 0.78 3.00 -1.11
C CYS A 127 -0.62 2.59 -0.64
N ALA A 128 -0.99 1.30 -0.79
CA ALA A 128 -2.31 0.83 -0.39
C ALA A 128 -2.52 0.93 1.12
N CYS A 129 -1.53 0.58 1.94
CA CYS A 129 -1.59 0.73 3.38
C CYS A 129 -1.77 2.19 3.78
N LEU A 130 -0.98 3.11 3.21
CA LEU A 130 -1.11 4.53 3.47
C LEU A 130 -2.49 5.07 3.07
N LEU A 131 -2.97 4.74 1.87
CA LEU A 131 -4.28 5.18 1.37
C LEU A 131 -5.46 4.60 2.16
N TYR A 132 -5.32 3.40 2.72
CA TYR A 132 -6.34 2.76 3.53
C TYR A 132 -6.38 3.32 4.94
N THR A 133 -5.22 3.56 5.54
CA THR A 133 -5.09 3.96 6.94
C THR A 133 -5.13 5.46 7.18
N SER A 134 -4.81 6.28 6.16
CA SER A 134 -4.90 7.74 6.27
C SER A 134 -6.10 8.26 5.48
N ASP A 135 -6.96 9.01 6.14
CA ASP A 135 -7.93 9.85 5.45
C ASP A 135 -7.21 11.18 5.10
N ALA A 136 -7.13 11.50 3.81
CA ALA A 136 -6.49 12.72 3.33
C ALA A 136 -7.17 14.01 3.81
N ALA A 137 -8.34 13.89 4.44
CA ALA A 137 -9.11 14.99 5.00
C ALA A 137 -9.08 15.04 6.55
N ASP A 138 -8.54 14.02 7.21
CA ASP A 138 -8.47 13.96 8.67
C ASP A 138 -7.01 13.71 9.07
N ASP A 139 -6.40 14.65 9.76
CA ASP A 139 -5.00 14.60 10.26
C ASP A 139 -4.76 13.49 11.32
N ARG A 140 -5.64 12.51 11.40
CA ARG A 140 -5.54 11.39 12.33
C ARG A 140 -5.27 10.10 11.60
N ILE A 141 -4.02 9.72 11.56
CA ILE A 141 -3.62 8.35 11.19
C ILE A 141 -3.96 7.45 12.39
N SER A 142 -5.09 6.79 12.37
CA SER A 142 -5.36 5.66 13.26
C SER A 142 -5.86 4.48 12.46
N VAL A 143 -5.12 3.39 12.48
CA VAL A 143 -5.63 2.09 12.09
C VAL A 143 -6.31 1.51 13.31
N ASP A 144 -7.63 1.56 13.36
CA ASP A 144 -8.39 0.76 14.31
C ASP A 144 -8.38 -0.69 13.84
N LEU A 145 -7.51 -1.50 14.45
CA LEU A 145 -7.45 -2.95 14.30
C LEU A 145 -8.39 -3.62 15.31
#